data_28725a3eb3388909c4ade5f8dba8770c
#
_entry.id   28725a3eb3388909c4ade5f8dba8770c
#
_cell.length_a   1.000
_cell.length_b   1.000
_cell.length_c   1.000
_cell.angle_alpha   90.00
_cell.angle_beta   90.00
_cell.angle_gamma   90.00
#
_symmetry.space_group_name_H-M   'P 1'
#
loop_
_entity.id
_entity.type
_entity.pdbx_description
1 polymer ?
#
loop_
_entity_poly.entity_id
_entity_poly.type
_entity_poly.pdbx_seq_one_letter_code
_entity_poly.pdbx_strand_id
1 'polypeptide(L)'
;MNTTLWYEAPASSFCDALPVGNGSLGAVVYGGVPEECMSLNLDTLWSGTGRRMEQKIAKHVLEDVKKQCAQEHYFEAQNLIERKMLGQYNESYMPLGSFRYHYYGIENVENYRRELDLEEAVVRTEFTCAGRQYQSEVFVSNPDHAMVVHL
;
A
#
# COMPACT_ATOMS: atom_id res chain seq x y z
N MET A 1 -14.15 23.25 0.77
CA MET A 1 -12.93 23.02 -0.03
C MET A 1 -13.23 21.85 -0.95
N ASN A 2 -12.68 21.81 -2.18
CA ASN A 2 -12.83 20.61 -3.00
C ASN A 2 -11.87 19.55 -2.45
N THR A 3 -12.40 18.46 -1.92
CA THR A 3 -11.68 17.35 -1.30
C THR A 3 -11.55 16.16 -2.26
N THR A 4 -11.63 16.41 -3.57
CA THR A 4 -11.59 15.40 -4.62
C THR A 4 -10.30 15.51 -5.42
N LEU A 5 -9.58 14.38 -5.56
CA LEU A 5 -8.51 14.20 -6.53
C LEU A 5 -9.10 13.56 -7.79
N TRP A 6 -8.82 14.10 -8.98
CA TRP A 6 -9.40 13.56 -10.21
C TRP A 6 -8.43 13.58 -11.39
N TYR A 7 -8.68 12.68 -12.35
CA TYR A 7 -7.87 12.47 -13.56
C TYR A 7 -8.77 12.07 -14.73
N GLU A 8 -8.33 12.40 -15.94
CA GLU A 8 -9.03 12.10 -17.21
C GLU A 8 -8.45 10.90 -17.96
N ALA A 9 -7.58 10.14 -17.33
CA ALA A 9 -6.97 8.94 -17.89
C ALA A 9 -6.73 7.88 -16.81
N PRO A 10 -6.73 6.58 -17.14
CA PRO A 10 -6.28 5.52 -16.26
C PRO A 10 -4.85 5.75 -15.75
N ALA A 11 -4.53 5.23 -14.56
CA ALA A 11 -3.18 5.26 -14.03
C ALA A 11 -2.27 4.33 -14.82
N SER A 12 -1.08 4.84 -15.17
CA SER A 12 -0.04 4.06 -15.84
C SER A 12 0.94 3.43 -14.87
N SER A 13 0.97 3.91 -13.63
CA SER A 13 1.89 3.45 -12.59
C SER A 13 1.21 3.41 -11.22
N PHE A 14 1.84 2.73 -10.27
CA PHE A 14 1.40 2.68 -8.88
C PHE A 14 1.27 4.09 -8.26
N CYS A 15 2.19 4.98 -8.58
CA CYS A 15 2.22 6.34 -8.02
C CYS A 15 1.07 7.24 -8.53
N ASP A 16 0.48 6.90 -9.68
CA ASP A 16 -0.63 7.66 -10.27
C ASP A 16 -1.99 7.09 -9.86
N ALA A 17 -2.01 5.90 -9.28
CA ALA A 17 -3.24 5.22 -8.89
C ALA A 17 -3.82 5.77 -7.58
N LEU A 18 -5.11 5.57 -7.35
CA LEU A 18 -5.86 6.14 -6.24
C LEU A 18 -5.98 5.16 -5.07
N PRO A 19 -5.54 5.52 -3.86
CA PRO A 19 -5.57 4.61 -2.72
C PRO A 19 -6.91 4.65 -1.98
N VAL A 20 -7.35 3.49 -1.51
CA VAL A 20 -8.45 3.32 -0.53
C VAL A 20 -8.03 2.33 0.53
N GLY A 21 -8.57 2.46 1.75
CA GLY A 21 -8.24 1.54 2.84
C GLY A 21 -8.95 1.84 4.14
N ASN A 22 -8.94 0.86 5.05
CA ASN A 22 -9.55 0.95 6.39
C ASN A 22 -8.54 0.90 7.54
N GLY A 23 -7.23 1.02 7.22
CA GLY A 23 -6.14 0.92 8.19
C GLY A 23 -5.53 -0.50 8.30
N SER A 24 -6.21 -1.54 7.83
CA SER A 24 -5.70 -2.92 7.76
C SER A 24 -5.64 -3.43 6.32
N LEU A 25 -6.76 -3.44 5.63
CA LEU A 25 -6.86 -3.77 4.22
C LEU A 25 -6.79 -2.48 3.40
N GLY A 26 -6.00 -2.50 2.33
CA GLY A 26 -5.87 -1.40 1.40
C GLY A 26 -5.87 -1.86 -0.05
N ALA A 27 -6.23 -0.96 -0.95
CA ALA A 27 -6.14 -1.14 -2.38
C ALA A 27 -5.65 0.13 -3.06
N VAL A 28 -4.97 -0.03 -4.17
CA VAL A 28 -4.60 1.06 -5.08
C VAL A 28 -5.29 0.79 -6.41
N VAL A 29 -6.22 1.68 -6.78
CA VAL A 29 -7.13 1.54 -7.92
C VAL A 29 -6.56 2.28 -9.12
N TYR A 30 -6.37 1.58 -10.24
CA TYR A 30 -5.78 2.19 -11.44
C TYR A 30 -6.83 2.86 -12.35
N GLY A 31 -8.10 2.49 -12.24
CA GLY A 31 -9.16 3.01 -13.09
C GLY A 31 -9.07 2.50 -14.53
N GLY A 32 -8.57 1.30 -14.73
CA GLY A 32 -8.35 0.72 -16.06
C GLY A 32 -9.64 0.37 -16.80
N VAL A 33 -9.69 0.66 -18.08
CA VAL A 33 -10.79 0.28 -18.98
C VAL A 33 -10.17 -0.18 -20.31
N PRO A 34 -10.53 -1.35 -20.84
CA PRO A 34 -11.55 -2.29 -20.38
C PRO A 34 -11.12 -3.23 -19.26
N GLU A 35 -9.85 -3.24 -18.86
CA GLU A 35 -9.33 -4.07 -17.77
C GLU A 35 -8.96 -3.20 -16.58
N GLU A 36 -9.63 -3.41 -15.45
CA GLU A 36 -9.24 -2.82 -14.18
C GLU A 36 -8.24 -3.72 -13.46
N CYS A 37 -7.28 -3.09 -12.83
CA CYS A 37 -6.34 -3.73 -11.92
C CYS A 37 -6.30 -2.95 -10.60
N MET A 38 -6.29 -3.66 -9.49
CA MET A 38 -6.09 -3.08 -8.16
C MET A 38 -4.96 -3.82 -7.46
N SER A 39 -3.97 -3.10 -6.97
CA SER A 39 -2.94 -3.69 -6.12
C SER A 39 -3.43 -3.72 -4.68
N LEU A 40 -3.40 -4.89 -4.06
CA LEU A 40 -3.95 -5.12 -2.73
C LEU A 40 -2.86 -5.22 -1.67
N ASN A 41 -3.20 -4.75 -0.48
CA ASN A 41 -2.33 -4.76 0.68
C ASN A 41 -3.07 -5.20 1.94
N LEU A 42 -2.41 -5.97 2.80
CA LEU A 42 -2.89 -6.33 4.13
C LEU A 42 -1.75 -6.13 5.13
N ASP A 43 -1.99 -5.32 6.16
CA ASP A 43 -0.97 -4.88 7.13
C ASP A 43 -0.31 -6.03 7.91
N THR A 44 -1.02 -7.14 8.08
CA THR A 44 -0.53 -8.33 8.79
C THR A 44 0.16 -9.37 7.91
N LEU A 45 0.25 -9.14 6.60
CA LEU A 45 0.83 -10.12 5.67
C LEU A 45 2.35 -10.01 5.62
N TRP A 46 3.01 -10.82 6.43
CA TRP A 46 4.46 -10.92 6.53
C TRP A 46 4.91 -12.35 6.25
N SER A 47 6.12 -12.52 5.70
CA SER A 47 6.74 -13.84 5.59
C SER A 47 7.12 -14.38 6.98
N GLY A 48 7.15 -15.70 7.11
CA GLY A 48 7.62 -16.37 8.32
C GLY A 48 6.61 -16.45 9.45
N THR A 49 7.11 -16.69 10.65
CA THR A 49 6.33 -16.88 11.88
C THR A 49 6.76 -15.86 12.92
N GLY A 50 5.85 -15.40 13.78
CA GLY A 50 6.13 -14.45 14.86
C GLY A 50 7.17 -14.98 15.85
N ARG A 51 8.43 -14.89 15.50
CA ARG A 51 9.57 -15.25 16.38
C ARG A 51 10.00 -14.04 17.19
N ARG A 52 10.45 -14.29 18.41
CA ARG A 52 11.19 -13.28 19.15
C ARG A 52 12.56 -13.12 18.52
N MET A 53 12.80 -11.96 17.94
CA MET A 53 14.07 -11.59 17.28
C MET A 53 15.06 -10.91 18.22
N GLU A 54 14.68 -10.75 19.48
CA GLU A 54 15.49 -10.07 20.50
C GLU A 54 16.79 -10.84 20.76
N GLN A 55 17.90 -10.16 20.63
CA GLN A 55 19.20 -10.69 21.05
C GLN A 55 19.42 -10.46 22.54
N LYS A 56 19.90 -11.48 23.26
CA LYS A 56 20.37 -11.29 24.64
C LYS A 56 21.71 -10.56 24.59
N ILE A 57 21.66 -9.26 24.80
CA ILE A 57 22.83 -8.41 24.76
C ILE A 57 23.56 -8.50 26.10
N ALA A 58 24.84 -8.87 26.05
CA ALA A 58 25.67 -8.85 27.23
C ALA A 58 25.97 -7.39 27.67
N LYS A 59 25.88 -7.12 28.97
CA LYS A 59 26.03 -5.75 29.54
C LYS A 59 27.33 -5.07 29.09
N HIS A 60 28.44 -5.82 28.98
CA HIS A 60 29.73 -5.27 28.56
C HIS A 60 29.71 -4.71 27.14
N VAL A 61 28.91 -5.28 26.23
CA VAL A 61 28.81 -4.77 24.86
C VAL A 61 28.24 -3.36 24.82
N LEU A 62 27.22 -3.09 25.64
CA LEU A 62 26.65 -1.74 25.79
C LEU A 62 27.67 -0.74 26.33
N GLU A 63 28.48 -1.16 27.34
CA GLU A 63 29.53 -0.31 27.87
C GLU A 63 30.64 -0.03 26.85
N ASP A 64 31.00 -1.02 26.02
CA ASP A 64 31.97 -0.83 24.96
C ASP A 64 31.45 0.15 23.89
N VAL A 65 30.17 0.07 23.52
CA VAL A 65 29.54 1.01 22.60
C VAL A 65 29.58 2.43 23.17
N LYS A 66 29.19 2.61 24.44
CA LYS A 66 29.24 3.92 25.11
C LYS A 66 30.65 4.50 25.12
N LYS A 67 31.67 3.66 25.36
CA LYS A 67 33.08 4.05 25.36
C LYS A 67 33.53 4.53 23.98
N GLN A 68 33.17 3.80 22.92
CA GLN A 68 33.47 4.23 21.56
C GLN A 68 32.79 5.55 21.22
N CYS A 69 31.50 5.73 21.56
CA CYS A 69 30.80 7.00 21.39
C CYS A 69 31.46 8.17 22.14
N ALA A 70 31.90 7.94 23.38
CA ALA A 70 32.55 8.95 24.17
C ALA A 70 33.95 9.37 23.64
N GLN A 71 34.55 8.51 22.81
CA GLN A 71 35.82 8.76 22.12
C GLN A 71 35.61 9.27 20.67
N GLU A 72 34.35 9.56 20.28
CA GLU A 72 33.96 9.98 18.92
C GLU A 72 34.24 8.93 17.84
N HIS A 73 34.45 7.69 18.19
CA HIS A 73 34.67 6.55 17.29
C HIS A 73 33.31 5.99 16.84
N TYR A 74 32.53 6.76 16.12
CA TYR A 74 31.15 6.42 15.75
C TYR A 74 31.03 5.22 14.81
N PHE A 75 31.99 5.05 13.89
CA PHE A 75 32.00 3.92 12.97
C PHE A 75 32.23 2.60 13.69
N GLU A 76 33.15 2.57 14.65
CA GLU A 76 33.43 1.42 15.50
C GLU A 76 32.22 1.10 16.40
N ALA A 77 31.58 2.13 16.96
CA ALA A 77 30.36 1.98 17.73
C ALA A 77 29.22 1.35 16.89
N GLN A 78 29.01 1.86 15.67
CA GLN A 78 28.02 1.31 14.74
C GLN A 78 28.28 -0.15 14.40
N ASN A 79 29.51 -0.49 14.03
CA ASN A 79 29.90 -1.88 13.72
C ASN A 79 29.67 -2.82 14.93
N LEU A 80 29.92 -2.33 16.13
CA LEU A 80 29.71 -3.11 17.34
C LEU A 80 28.22 -3.36 17.61
N ILE A 81 27.38 -2.33 17.40
CA ILE A 81 25.91 -2.43 17.48
C ILE A 81 25.40 -3.44 16.46
N GLU A 82 25.78 -3.29 15.19
CA GLU A 82 25.29 -4.16 14.11
C GLU A 82 25.65 -5.63 14.34
N ARG A 83 26.84 -5.92 14.84
CA ARG A 83 27.32 -7.30 15.05
C ARG A 83 26.86 -7.93 16.35
N LYS A 84 26.59 -7.16 17.39
CA LYS A 84 26.43 -7.66 18.76
C LYS A 84 25.12 -7.27 19.44
N MET A 85 24.42 -6.25 18.92
CA MET A 85 23.23 -5.72 19.58
C MET A 85 21.97 -5.83 18.71
N LEU A 86 22.10 -5.77 17.38
CA LEU A 86 20.96 -5.97 16.51
C LEU A 86 20.52 -7.44 16.52
N GLY A 87 19.22 -7.66 16.50
CA GLY A 87 18.62 -8.98 16.30
C GLY A 87 18.79 -9.47 14.87
N GLN A 88 18.14 -10.59 14.56
CA GLN A 88 18.02 -11.06 13.18
C GLN A 88 17.18 -10.06 12.37
N TYR A 89 17.36 -10.07 11.05
CA TYR A 89 16.51 -9.27 10.15
C TYR A 89 15.04 -9.62 10.36
N ASN A 90 14.20 -8.59 10.29
CA ASN A 90 12.76 -8.77 10.30
C ASN A 90 12.32 -9.60 9.10
N GLU A 91 11.22 -10.32 9.28
CA GLU A 91 10.53 -10.98 8.19
C GLU A 91 10.11 -9.96 7.13
N SER A 92 10.01 -10.40 5.88
CA SER A 92 9.65 -9.51 4.77
C SER A 92 8.15 -9.24 4.76
N TYR A 93 7.80 -7.97 4.55
CA TYR A 93 6.44 -7.59 4.21
C TYR A 93 6.09 -8.11 2.81
N MET A 94 4.88 -8.65 2.64
CA MET A 94 4.47 -9.25 1.38
C MET A 94 3.25 -8.54 0.78
N PRO A 95 3.21 -8.35 -0.55
CA PRO A 95 2.00 -7.87 -1.21
C PRO A 95 0.90 -8.95 -1.11
N LEU A 96 -0.35 -8.52 -0.88
CA LEU A 96 -1.49 -9.44 -0.86
C LEU A 96 -1.78 -10.01 -2.26
N GLY A 97 -1.53 -9.22 -3.29
CA GLY A 97 -1.76 -9.60 -4.68
C GLY A 97 -2.43 -8.50 -5.48
N SER A 98 -3.05 -8.88 -6.59
CA SER A 98 -3.83 -7.97 -7.41
C SER A 98 -5.22 -8.54 -7.67
N PHE A 99 -6.23 -7.68 -7.59
CA PHE A 99 -7.58 -7.99 -8.04
C PHE A 99 -7.77 -7.40 -9.43
N ARG A 100 -8.34 -8.18 -10.36
CA ARG A 100 -8.59 -7.76 -11.73
C ARG A 100 -9.99 -8.14 -12.16
N TYR A 101 -10.61 -7.26 -12.97
CA TYR A 101 -11.83 -7.58 -13.69
C TYR A 101 -11.82 -6.94 -15.07
N HIS A 102 -12.66 -7.46 -15.94
CA HIS A 102 -12.72 -7.04 -17.34
C HIS A 102 -14.15 -6.67 -17.74
N TYR A 103 -14.32 -5.50 -18.34
CA TYR A 103 -15.57 -5.07 -18.95
C TYR A 103 -15.66 -5.64 -20.36
N TYR A 104 -16.57 -6.55 -20.61
CA TYR A 104 -16.77 -7.12 -21.93
C TYR A 104 -17.51 -6.18 -22.88
N GLY A 105 -17.10 -6.14 -24.14
CA GLY A 105 -17.73 -5.34 -25.19
C GLY A 105 -17.51 -3.83 -25.06
N ILE A 106 -16.52 -3.41 -24.29
CA ILE A 106 -16.11 -2.00 -24.20
C ILE A 106 -15.07 -1.72 -25.28
N GLU A 107 -15.46 -0.85 -26.22
CA GLU A 107 -14.61 -0.29 -27.27
C GLU A 107 -14.88 1.21 -27.33
N ASN A 108 -13.90 2.03 -27.74
CA ASN A 108 -14.07 3.48 -27.90
C ASN A 108 -14.65 4.19 -26.66
N VAL A 109 -13.83 4.23 -25.61
CA VAL A 109 -14.17 4.90 -24.34
C VAL A 109 -14.16 6.42 -24.53
N GLU A 110 -15.25 7.08 -24.11
CA GLU A 110 -15.44 8.53 -24.14
C GLU A 110 -15.73 9.05 -22.72
N ASN A 111 -15.48 10.34 -22.49
CA ASN A 111 -15.82 11.05 -21.25
C ASN A 111 -15.27 10.33 -20.01
N TYR A 112 -14.07 9.80 -20.09
CA TYR A 112 -13.43 9.09 -18.99
C TYR A 112 -13.06 10.04 -17.86
N ARG A 113 -13.37 9.62 -16.63
CA ARG A 113 -12.97 10.30 -15.39
C ARG A 113 -12.76 9.27 -14.29
N ARG A 114 -11.69 9.40 -13.55
CA ARG A 114 -11.52 8.72 -12.27
C ARG A 114 -11.27 9.74 -11.17
N GLU A 115 -11.80 9.50 -9.99
CA GLU A 115 -11.65 10.40 -8.86
C GLU A 115 -11.58 9.66 -7.53
N LEU A 116 -10.95 10.29 -6.56
CA LEU A 116 -10.97 9.90 -5.15
C LEU A 116 -11.62 11.02 -4.36
N ASP A 117 -12.75 10.74 -3.75
CA ASP A 117 -13.37 11.58 -2.75
C ASP A 117 -12.70 11.31 -1.39
N LEU A 118 -12.01 12.32 -0.86
CA LEU A 118 -11.27 12.21 0.40
C LEU A 118 -12.18 12.26 1.64
N GLU A 119 -13.40 12.77 1.52
CA GLU A 119 -14.36 12.80 2.63
C GLU A 119 -15.08 11.46 2.77
N GLU A 120 -15.48 10.87 1.64
CA GLU A 120 -16.18 9.58 1.61
C GLU A 120 -15.21 8.39 1.58
N ALA A 121 -13.94 8.62 1.24
CA ALA A 121 -12.92 7.60 1.02
C ALA A 121 -13.32 6.57 -0.07
N VAL A 122 -13.91 7.06 -1.16
CA VAL A 122 -14.40 6.28 -2.30
C VAL A 122 -13.66 6.67 -3.57
N VAL A 123 -13.17 5.69 -4.31
CA VAL A 123 -12.69 5.88 -5.68
C VAL A 123 -13.84 5.61 -6.64
N ARG A 124 -14.09 6.54 -7.55
CA ARG A 124 -15.06 6.42 -8.65
C ARG A 124 -14.33 6.42 -9.98
N THR A 125 -14.75 5.56 -10.89
CA THR A 125 -14.33 5.60 -12.29
C THR A 125 -15.56 5.63 -13.17
N GLU A 126 -15.66 6.66 -14.01
CA GLU A 126 -16.80 6.90 -14.90
C GLU A 126 -16.31 6.98 -16.33
N PHE A 127 -17.09 6.43 -17.26
CA PHE A 127 -16.85 6.55 -18.68
C PHE A 127 -18.11 6.26 -19.50
N THR A 128 -18.08 6.65 -20.75
CA THR A 128 -19.15 6.38 -21.73
C THR A 128 -18.61 5.43 -22.80
N CYS A 129 -19.42 4.45 -23.20
CA CYS A 129 -19.13 3.58 -24.34
C CYS A 129 -20.44 3.27 -25.09
N ALA A 130 -20.44 3.44 -26.41
CA ALA A 130 -21.61 3.21 -27.27
C ALA A 130 -22.89 3.90 -26.77
N GLY A 131 -22.77 5.13 -26.25
CA GLY A 131 -23.86 5.94 -25.72
C GLY A 131 -24.41 5.49 -24.36
N ARG A 132 -23.77 4.52 -23.69
CA ARG A 132 -24.10 4.09 -22.33
C ARG A 132 -23.05 4.60 -21.34
N GLN A 133 -23.52 5.05 -20.19
CA GLN A 133 -22.67 5.47 -19.09
C GLN A 133 -22.37 4.27 -18.19
N TYR A 134 -21.11 4.16 -17.77
CA TYR A 134 -20.61 3.15 -16.84
C TYR A 134 -20.00 3.87 -15.66
N GLN A 135 -20.18 3.31 -14.48
CA GLN A 135 -19.59 3.80 -13.25
C GLN A 135 -19.12 2.61 -12.42
N SER A 136 -17.96 2.74 -11.81
CA SER A 136 -17.54 1.84 -10.74
C SER A 136 -17.21 2.65 -9.49
N GLU A 137 -17.51 2.07 -8.33
CA GLU A 137 -17.14 2.61 -7.03
C GLU A 137 -16.33 1.57 -6.27
N VAL A 138 -15.22 2.01 -5.68
CA VAL A 138 -14.35 1.16 -4.87
C VAL A 138 -14.08 1.81 -3.53
N PHE A 139 -14.32 1.08 -2.46
CA PHE A 139 -14.03 1.51 -1.11
C PHE A 139 -13.68 0.31 -0.21
N VAL A 140 -13.12 0.57 0.96
CA VAL A 140 -12.80 -0.48 1.95
C VAL A 140 -13.59 -0.20 3.23
N SER A 141 -14.57 -1.08 3.50
CA SER A 141 -15.40 -1.01 4.71
C SER A 141 -14.58 -1.38 5.94
N ASN A 142 -14.62 -0.53 6.97
CA ASN A 142 -13.99 -0.84 8.25
C ASN A 142 -14.82 -1.83 9.08
N PRO A 143 -16.16 -1.66 9.25
CA PRO A 143 -16.94 -2.60 10.04
C PRO A 143 -17.03 -4.00 9.43
N ASP A 144 -17.01 -4.11 8.10
CA ASP A 144 -17.14 -5.41 7.41
C ASP A 144 -15.80 -6.07 7.10
N HIS A 145 -14.68 -5.35 7.29
CA HIS A 145 -13.33 -5.77 6.93
C HIS A 145 -13.24 -6.26 5.47
N ALA A 146 -13.89 -5.57 4.56
CA ALA A 146 -14.01 -5.97 3.16
C ALA A 146 -13.76 -4.81 2.20
N MET A 147 -13.11 -5.11 1.08
CA MET A 147 -13.11 -4.24 -0.08
C MET A 147 -14.39 -4.48 -0.89
N VAL A 148 -15.07 -3.41 -1.23
CA VAL A 148 -16.29 -3.43 -2.04
C VAL A 148 -15.98 -2.82 -3.40
N VAL A 149 -16.40 -3.52 -4.44
CA VAL A 149 -16.40 -3.04 -5.82
C VAL A 149 -17.85 -3.09 -6.31
N HIS A 150 -18.39 -1.93 -6.63
CA HIS A 150 -19.73 -1.77 -7.16
C HIS A 150 -19.62 -1.31 -8.62
N LEU A 151 -20.34 -2.00 -9.53
CA LEU A 151 -20.30 -1.76 -10.98
C LEU A 151 -21.69 -1.44 -11.49
#